data_0a9911d845f98b215a5c9e502746a5e1
#
_entry.id   0a9911d845f98b215a5c9e502746a5e1
#
_cell.length_a   1.000
_cell.length_b   1.000
_cell.length_c   1.000
_cell.angle_alpha   90.00
_cell.angle_beta   90.00
_cell.angle_gamma   90.00
#
_symmetry.space_group_name_H-M   'P 1'
#
loop_
_entity.id
_entity.type
_entity.pdbx_description
1 polymer ?
#
loop_
_entity_poly.entity_id
_entity_poly.type
_entity_poly.pdbx_seq_one_letter_code
_entity_poly.pdbx_strand_id
1 'polypeptide(L)'
;VTRKLPTPPKYERAIFKSADRKAASKYNRHHITLKHKSRELVIYDKTYQIMENGLLLDEEKLPKGVLRFEVHELRERISKVEKKLGTSSVTSLLCHYAEQSEKIITRCFGRAYPDKKFMQPDQLRSLIYAEANTALKAGMLRLVMVRAKTLEKGSKKIGKEGHDVEAVLAQFMRLSISPVPLRKKFCAESMPGVSVLLERIAHRNVQIWYK
;
A
#
# COMPACT_ATOMS: atom_id res chain seq x y z
N VAL A 1 8.09 10.19 10.18
CA VAL A 1 8.35 10.57 8.77
C VAL A 1 7.07 10.39 7.96
N THR A 2 6.70 11.40 7.19
CA THR A 2 5.41 11.47 6.48
C THR A 2 5.61 11.80 5.00
N ARG A 3 4.78 11.19 4.14
CA ARG A 3 4.62 11.56 2.73
C ARG A 3 3.14 11.61 2.36
N LYS A 4 2.79 12.54 1.47
CA LYS A 4 1.44 12.68 0.91
C LYS A 4 1.49 12.26 -0.56
N LEU A 5 0.53 11.45 -0.95
CA LEU A 5 0.40 10.95 -2.32
C LEU A 5 -0.96 11.36 -2.87
N PRO A 6 -1.04 12.26 -3.86
CA PRO A 6 -2.25 12.43 -4.63
C PRO A 6 -2.59 11.12 -5.33
N THR A 7 -3.79 10.65 -5.18
CA THR A 7 -4.24 9.39 -5.79
C THR A 7 -5.55 9.58 -6.53
N PRO A 8 -5.74 8.87 -7.65
CA PRO A 8 -7.03 8.84 -8.31
C PRO A 8 -8.11 8.32 -7.35
N PRO A 9 -9.37 8.79 -7.47
CA PRO A 9 -10.47 8.31 -6.65
C PRO A 9 -10.53 6.78 -6.64
N LYS A 10 -10.67 6.19 -5.45
CA LYS A 10 -10.83 4.74 -5.22
C LYS A 10 -9.54 3.89 -5.35
N TYR A 11 -8.38 4.48 -5.64
CA TYR A 11 -7.11 3.76 -5.63
C TYR A 11 -6.73 3.30 -4.21
N GLU A 12 -7.00 4.14 -3.20
CA GLU A 12 -6.81 3.82 -1.79
C GLU A 12 -7.41 2.47 -1.39
N ARG A 13 -8.56 2.12 -2.00
CA ARG A 13 -9.22 0.83 -1.71
C ARG A 13 -8.42 -0.37 -2.17
N ALA A 14 -7.72 -0.27 -3.29
CA ALA A 14 -6.85 -1.34 -3.77
C ALA A 14 -5.65 -1.50 -2.82
N ILE A 15 -5.04 -0.39 -2.38
CA ILE A 15 -3.95 -0.38 -1.41
C ILE A 15 -4.42 -1.02 -0.09
N PHE A 16 -5.50 -0.53 0.51
CA PHE A 16 -6.01 -1.06 1.78
C PHE A 16 -6.42 -2.52 1.70
N LYS A 17 -6.96 -2.97 0.56
CA LYS A 17 -7.34 -4.37 0.36
C LYS A 17 -6.13 -5.29 0.20
N SER A 18 -5.02 -4.81 -0.35
CA SER A 18 -3.80 -5.57 -0.60
C SER A 18 -2.88 -5.68 0.63
N ALA A 19 -3.12 -4.90 1.69
CA ALA A 19 -2.30 -4.91 2.88
C ALA A 19 -2.26 -6.26 3.59
N ASP A 20 -1.10 -6.63 4.11
CA ASP A 20 -0.96 -7.79 5.00
C ASP A 20 -1.66 -7.52 6.34
N ARG A 21 -2.73 -8.24 6.58
CA ARG A 21 -3.54 -8.08 7.77
C ARG A 21 -3.02 -8.78 9.00
N LYS A 22 -2.10 -9.70 8.88
CA LYS A 22 -1.47 -10.31 10.06
C LYS A 22 -0.70 -9.27 10.86
N ALA A 23 -0.14 -8.26 10.15
CA ALA A 23 0.52 -7.13 10.78
C ALA A 23 -0.43 -5.96 11.12
N ALA A 24 -1.69 -5.96 10.64
CA ALA A 24 -2.61 -4.86 10.84
C ALA A 24 -3.18 -4.83 12.25
N SER A 25 -2.90 -3.74 12.99
CA SER A 25 -3.46 -3.49 14.33
C SER A 25 -4.74 -2.64 14.31
N LYS A 26 -4.87 -1.77 13.31
CA LYS A 26 -6.07 -0.97 13.07
C LYS A 26 -6.39 -0.98 11.59
N TYR A 27 -7.64 -1.26 11.27
CA TYR A 27 -8.11 -1.24 9.89
C TYR A 27 -9.54 -0.75 9.81
N ASN A 28 -9.75 0.24 8.98
CA ASN A 28 -11.06 0.62 8.49
C ASN A 28 -10.99 0.94 6.98
N ARG A 29 -12.07 1.50 6.43
CA ARG A 29 -12.16 1.84 5.01
C ARG A 29 -11.16 2.92 4.57
N HIS A 30 -10.69 3.75 5.50
CA HIS A 30 -9.91 4.96 5.25
C HIS A 30 -8.58 5.01 6.02
N HIS A 31 -8.28 3.96 6.79
CA HIS A 31 -7.10 3.91 7.65
C HIS A 31 -6.60 2.47 7.81
N ILE A 32 -5.30 2.29 7.75
CA ILE A 32 -4.64 1.04 8.15
C ILE A 32 -3.36 1.35 8.93
N THR A 33 -3.15 0.62 10.02
CA THR A 33 -1.91 0.62 10.79
C THR A 33 -1.32 -0.79 10.77
N LEU A 34 -0.09 -0.93 10.30
CA LEU A 34 0.70 -2.16 10.34
C LEU A 34 1.71 -2.03 11.46
N LYS A 35 1.58 -2.87 12.50
CA LYS A 35 2.48 -2.88 13.66
C LYS A 35 3.64 -3.85 13.43
N HIS A 36 4.84 -3.35 13.68
CA HIS A 36 6.07 -4.11 13.78
C HIS A 36 6.71 -3.84 15.13
N LYS A 37 7.64 -4.69 15.56
CA LYS A 37 8.27 -4.61 16.91
C LYS A 37 8.78 -3.21 17.27
N SER A 38 9.39 -2.50 16.33
CA SER A 38 10.03 -1.20 16.58
C SER A 38 9.49 -0.06 15.73
N ARG A 39 8.41 -0.30 14.96
CA ARG A 39 7.81 0.67 14.04
C ARG A 39 6.32 0.43 13.86
N GLU A 40 5.62 1.50 13.52
CA GLU A 40 4.26 1.43 12.97
C GLU A 40 4.25 2.10 11.61
N LEU A 41 3.63 1.43 10.63
CA LEU A 41 3.36 2.01 9.32
C LEU A 41 1.90 2.39 9.26
N VAL A 42 1.61 3.63 8.97
CA VAL A 42 0.24 4.15 8.93
C VAL A 42 -0.05 4.68 7.54
N ILE A 43 -1.18 4.27 6.98
CA ILE A 43 -1.71 4.81 5.73
C ILE A 43 -3.14 5.25 6.00
N TYR A 44 -3.48 6.46 5.63
CA TYR A 44 -4.84 6.95 5.76
C TYR A 44 -5.21 7.98 4.68
N ASP A 45 -6.52 8.06 4.43
CA ASP A 45 -7.13 9.09 3.61
C ASP A 45 -7.16 10.40 4.41
N LYS A 46 -6.36 11.37 3.95
CA LYS A 46 -6.23 12.67 4.64
C LYS A 46 -7.51 13.49 4.59
N THR A 47 -8.25 13.41 3.50
CA THR A 47 -9.55 14.09 3.37
C THR A 47 -10.53 13.59 4.41
N TYR A 48 -10.66 12.26 4.50
CA TYR A 48 -11.54 11.64 5.49
C TYR A 48 -11.13 11.99 6.92
N GLN A 49 -9.83 12.01 7.24
CA GLN A 49 -9.35 12.39 8.57
C GLN A 49 -9.71 13.83 8.94
N ILE A 50 -9.61 14.76 7.99
CA ILE A 50 -9.97 16.16 8.22
C ILE A 50 -11.46 16.27 8.53
N MET A 51 -12.31 15.57 7.78
CA MET A 51 -13.75 15.55 8.01
C MET A 51 -14.12 14.90 9.35
N GLU A 52 -13.49 13.77 9.70
CA GLU A 52 -13.75 13.05 10.96
C GLU A 52 -13.36 13.87 12.19
N ASN A 53 -12.32 14.69 12.09
CA ASN A 53 -11.85 15.55 13.19
C ASN A 53 -12.64 16.87 13.31
N GLY A 54 -13.70 17.06 12.54
CA GLY A 54 -14.53 18.27 12.60
C GLY A 54 -13.79 19.57 12.21
N LEU A 55 -12.65 19.46 11.56
CA LEU A 55 -11.96 20.59 10.98
C LEU A 55 -12.76 21.05 9.76
N LEU A 56 -13.70 21.93 9.97
CA LEU A 56 -14.54 22.57 8.95
C LEU A 56 -13.67 23.44 8.05
N LEU A 57 -12.97 22.82 7.13
CA LEU A 57 -12.48 23.48 5.95
C LEU A 57 -13.63 23.50 4.95
N ASP A 58 -13.76 24.61 4.25
CA ASP A 58 -14.60 24.76 3.07
C ASP A 58 -14.47 23.50 2.19
N GLU A 59 -15.55 22.76 1.95
CA GLU A 59 -15.50 21.46 1.26
C GLU A 59 -14.83 21.56 -0.12
N GLU A 60 -14.88 22.73 -0.76
CA GLU A 60 -14.21 22.99 -2.03
C GLU A 60 -12.69 23.03 -1.92
N LYS A 61 -12.15 23.34 -0.74
CA LYS A 61 -10.70 23.42 -0.46
C LYS A 61 -10.11 22.11 0.07
N LEU A 62 -10.95 21.08 0.31
CA LEU A 62 -10.46 19.79 0.77
C LEU A 62 -9.64 19.10 -0.33
N PRO A 63 -8.42 18.64 -0.01
CA PRO A 63 -7.62 17.89 -0.97
C PRO A 63 -8.26 16.53 -1.22
N LYS A 64 -8.94 16.36 -2.35
CA LYS A 64 -9.55 15.08 -2.73
C LYS A 64 -8.48 14.06 -3.13
N GLY A 65 -8.62 12.81 -2.68
CA GLY A 65 -7.76 11.71 -3.10
C GLY A 65 -6.33 11.79 -2.59
N VAL A 66 -6.08 12.31 -1.38
CA VAL A 66 -4.75 12.37 -0.79
C VAL A 66 -4.57 11.25 0.23
N LEU A 67 -3.72 10.27 -0.10
CA LEU A 67 -3.23 9.30 0.86
C LEU A 67 -2.00 9.83 1.59
N ARG A 68 -1.97 9.63 2.89
CA ARG A 68 -0.83 9.94 3.73
C ARG A 68 -0.16 8.65 4.21
N PHE A 69 1.14 8.58 4.02
CA PHE A 69 1.99 7.48 4.44
C PHE A 69 2.88 7.97 5.58
N GLU A 70 2.86 7.29 6.70
CA GLU A 70 3.64 7.65 7.88
C GLU A 70 4.41 6.44 8.39
N VAL A 71 5.62 6.68 8.87
CA VAL A 71 6.41 5.72 9.62
C VAL A 71 6.63 6.31 11.01
N HIS A 72 6.07 5.66 12.01
CA HIS A 72 6.30 5.99 13.43
C HIS A 72 7.42 5.09 13.95
N GLU A 73 8.55 5.69 14.28
CA GLU A 73 9.66 5.00 14.94
C GLU A 73 9.35 4.91 16.43
N LEU A 74 9.34 3.69 16.96
CA LEU A 74 9.10 3.46 18.40
C LEU A 74 10.39 3.59 19.21
N ARG A 75 10.27 3.72 20.53
CA ARG A 75 11.40 3.98 21.45
C ARG A 75 12.58 3.03 21.24
N GLU A 76 12.34 1.75 21.03
CA GLU A 76 13.39 0.76 20.77
C GLU A 76 14.24 1.12 19.52
N ARG A 77 13.61 1.64 18.47
CA ARG A 77 14.30 2.04 17.25
C ARG A 77 15.06 3.34 17.45
N ILE A 78 14.44 4.30 18.14
CA ILE A 78 15.07 5.58 18.46
C ILE A 78 16.34 5.34 19.27
N SER A 79 16.29 4.49 20.31
CA SER A 79 17.46 4.14 21.13
C SER A 79 18.60 3.49 20.33
N LYS A 80 18.28 2.70 19.30
CA LYS A 80 19.33 2.17 18.40
C LYS A 80 19.97 3.25 17.56
N VAL A 81 19.21 4.28 17.15
CA VAL A 81 19.74 5.42 16.41
C VAL A 81 20.58 6.32 17.33
N GLU A 82 20.10 6.60 18.55
CA GLU A 82 20.87 7.33 19.59
C GLU A 82 22.24 6.71 19.81
N LYS A 83 22.30 5.38 20.01
CA LYS A 83 23.55 4.65 20.18
C LYS A 83 24.48 4.76 18.96
N LYS A 84 23.91 4.68 17.76
CA LYS A 84 24.67 4.79 16.51
C LYS A 84 25.25 6.19 16.31
N LEU A 85 24.52 7.22 16.70
CA LEU A 85 24.95 8.63 16.57
C LEU A 85 25.86 9.09 17.73
N GLY A 86 25.92 8.29 18.82
CA GLY A 86 26.65 8.68 20.03
C GLY A 86 26.01 9.85 20.77
N THR A 87 24.74 10.14 20.52
CA THR A 87 24.04 11.29 21.12
C THR A 87 22.55 11.03 21.31
N SER A 88 21.97 11.59 22.36
CA SER A 88 20.53 11.65 22.61
C SER A 88 19.92 13.02 22.34
N SER A 89 20.69 13.94 21.72
CA SER A 89 20.20 15.26 21.36
C SER A 89 19.01 15.17 20.40
N VAL A 90 17.90 15.80 20.76
CA VAL A 90 16.69 15.86 19.93
C VAL A 90 16.98 16.48 18.56
N THR A 91 17.77 17.55 18.53
CA THR A 91 18.17 18.20 17.27
C THR A 91 18.93 17.25 16.36
N SER A 92 19.93 16.52 16.89
CA SER A 92 20.70 15.55 16.10
C SER A 92 19.82 14.42 15.57
N LEU A 93 18.86 13.93 16.37
CA LEU A 93 17.89 12.92 15.94
C LEU A 93 16.98 13.45 14.84
N LEU A 94 16.46 14.69 14.96
CA LEU A 94 15.61 15.29 13.93
C LEU A 94 16.37 15.49 12.62
N CYS A 95 17.60 15.98 12.65
CA CYS A 95 18.48 16.09 11.47
C CYS A 95 18.67 14.71 10.81
N HIS A 96 19.05 13.69 11.59
CA HIS A 96 19.22 12.34 11.08
C HIS A 96 17.94 11.81 10.40
N TYR A 97 16.77 11.98 11.04
CA TYR A 97 15.51 11.50 10.46
C TYR A 97 15.06 12.35 9.26
N ALA A 98 15.38 13.63 9.22
CA ALA A 98 15.13 14.47 8.04
C ALA A 98 15.93 13.97 6.83
N GLU A 99 17.25 13.75 7.01
CA GLU A 99 18.15 13.24 5.96
C GLU A 99 17.76 11.81 5.48
N GLN A 100 17.34 10.94 6.41
CA GLN A 100 17.02 9.55 6.10
C GLN A 100 15.52 9.32 5.74
N SER A 101 14.72 10.38 5.76
CA SER A 101 13.25 10.28 5.67
C SER A 101 12.76 9.51 4.45
N GLU A 102 13.33 9.80 3.29
CA GLU A 102 12.98 9.16 2.03
C GLU A 102 13.31 7.65 2.06
N LYS A 103 14.54 7.31 2.44
CA LYS A 103 15.00 5.92 2.55
C LYS A 103 14.17 5.13 3.55
N ILE A 104 13.77 5.76 4.67
CA ILE A 104 12.94 5.10 5.69
C ILE A 104 11.56 4.78 5.13
N ILE A 105 10.88 5.74 4.49
CA ILE A 105 9.54 5.53 3.93
C ILE A 105 9.59 4.49 2.82
N THR A 106 10.44 4.66 1.81
CA THR A 106 10.53 3.75 0.67
C THR A 106 10.85 2.33 1.12
N ARG A 107 11.83 2.15 2.02
CA ARG A 107 12.21 0.84 2.55
C ARG A 107 11.10 0.18 3.36
N CYS A 108 10.41 0.94 4.23
CA CYS A 108 9.38 0.38 5.10
C CYS A 108 8.15 -0.02 4.31
N PHE A 109 7.65 0.86 3.45
CA PHE A 109 6.48 0.57 2.63
C PHE A 109 6.79 -0.38 1.47
N GLY A 110 7.99 -0.37 0.89
CA GLY A 110 8.40 -1.35 -0.10
C GLY A 110 8.40 -2.80 0.43
N ARG A 111 8.68 -3.00 1.71
CA ARG A 111 8.54 -4.31 2.37
C ARG A 111 7.09 -4.70 2.63
N ALA A 112 6.27 -3.75 3.07
CA ALA A 112 4.86 -4.00 3.35
C ALA A 112 4.01 -4.14 2.09
N TYR A 113 4.41 -3.46 1.03
CA TYR A 113 3.77 -3.44 -0.29
C TYR A 113 4.83 -3.70 -1.36
N PRO A 114 5.20 -4.96 -1.60
CA PRO A 114 6.14 -5.29 -2.68
C PRO A 114 5.64 -4.71 -4.00
N ASP A 115 6.59 -4.37 -4.86
CA ASP A 115 6.28 -3.74 -6.14
C ASP A 115 5.40 -4.63 -7.02
N LYS A 116 4.12 -4.29 -7.05
CA LYS A 116 3.10 -5.03 -7.79
C LYS A 116 2.17 -4.05 -8.48
N LYS A 117 2.09 -4.14 -9.79
CA LYS A 117 1.20 -3.35 -10.60
C LYS A 117 -0.27 -3.71 -10.31
N PHE A 118 -1.10 -2.72 -10.05
CA PHE A 118 -2.55 -2.89 -9.96
C PHE A 118 -3.15 -2.72 -11.36
N MET A 119 -4.05 -3.60 -11.75
CA MET A 119 -4.66 -3.60 -13.08
C MET A 119 -6.19 -3.67 -12.99
N GLN A 120 -6.88 -3.18 -14.01
CA GLN A 120 -8.31 -3.42 -14.14
C GLN A 120 -8.59 -4.93 -14.32
N PRO A 121 -9.80 -5.41 -13.91
CA PRO A 121 -10.11 -6.85 -13.91
C PRO A 121 -9.93 -7.51 -15.28
N ASP A 122 -10.28 -6.81 -16.36
CA ASP A 122 -10.22 -7.38 -17.70
C ASP A 122 -8.77 -7.50 -18.18
N GLN A 123 -7.96 -6.48 -17.97
CA GLN A 123 -6.52 -6.50 -18.25
C GLN A 123 -5.79 -7.57 -17.42
N LEU A 124 -6.14 -7.65 -16.14
CA LEU A 124 -5.53 -8.64 -15.25
C LEU A 124 -5.88 -10.07 -15.69
N ARG A 125 -7.13 -10.32 -16.13
CA ARG A 125 -7.54 -11.62 -16.67
C ARG A 125 -6.78 -11.96 -17.95
N SER A 126 -6.71 -11.03 -18.91
CA SER A 126 -5.96 -11.23 -20.15
C SER A 126 -4.51 -11.60 -19.90
N LEU A 127 -3.86 -10.90 -18.97
CA LEU A 127 -2.48 -11.21 -18.58
C LEU A 127 -2.34 -12.58 -17.92
N ILE A 128 -3.28 -12.97 -17.06
CA ILE A 128 -3.28 -14.31 -16.44
C ILE A 128 -3.43 -15.38 -17.52
N TYR A 129 -4.30 -15.18 -18.51
CA TYR A 129 -4.46 -16.16 -19.61
C TYR A 129 -3.20 -16.27 -20.46
N ALA A 130 -2.50 -15.17 -20.71
CA ALA A 130 -1.30 -15.16 -21.54
C ALA A 130 -0.09 -15.75 -20.80
N GLU A 131 0.18 -15.30 -19.57
CA GLU A 131 1.48 -15.44 -18.90
C GLU A 131 1.50 -16.42 -17.72
N ALA A 132 0.33 -16.79 -17.16
CA ALA A 132 0.32 -17.64 -15.99
C ALA A 132 0.53 -19.12 -16.33
N ASN A 133 1.17 -19.84 -15.39
CA ASN A 133 1.26 -21.30 -15.45
C ASN A 133 -0.13 -21.92 -15.54
N THR A 134 -0.33 -22.83 -16.48
CA THR A 134 -1.64 -23.44 -16.79
C THR A 134 -2.29 -24.08 -15.56
N ALA A 135 -1.53 -24.75 -14.72
CA ALA A 135 -2.03 -25.39 -13.48
C ALA A 135 -2.55 -24.36 -12.45
N LEU A 136 -2.05 -23.11 -12.48
CA LEU A 136 -2.41 -22.07 -11.52
C LEU A 136 -3.45 -21.09 -12.04
N LYS A 137 -3.74 -21.08 -13.34
CA LYS A 137 -4.68 -20.13 -13.98
C LYS A 137 -6.04 -20.09 -13.29
N ALA A 138 -6.63 -21.25 -13.03
CA ALA A 138 -7.94 -21.34 -12.39
C ALA A 138 -7.95 -20.68 -11.00
N GLY A 139 -6.97 -20.98 -10.15
CA GLY A 139 -6.83 -20.38 -8.82
C GLY A 139 -6.58 -18.88 -8.87
N MET A 140 -5.75 -18.41 -9.81
CA MET A 140 -5.48 -16.98 -10.00
C MET A 140 -6.74 -16.22 -10.44
N LEU A 141 -7.45 -16.72 -11.45
CA LEU A 141 -8.70 -16.12 -11.93
C LEU A 141 -9.76 -16.12 -10.81
N ARG A 142 -9.86 -17.21 -10.06
CA ARG A 142 -10.79 -17.32 -8.94
C ARG A 142 -10.48 -16.29 -7.86
N LEU A 143 -9.21 -16.08 -7.50
CA LEU A 143 -8.79 -15.08 -6.51
C LEU A 143 -9.16 -13.65 -6.95
N VAL A 144 -8.94 -13.31 -8.21
CA VAL A 144 -9.32 -12.00 -8.78
C VAL A 144 -10.84 -11.77 -8.73
N MET A 145 -11.64 -12.81 -9.00
CA MET A 145 -13.10 -12.73 -9.05
C MET A 145 -13.77 -12.76 -7.67
N VAL A 146 -13.08 -13.24 -6.65
CA VAL A 146 -13.64 -13.33 -5.29
C VAL A 146 -14.00 -11.96 -4.75
N ARG A 147 -15.27 -11.76 -4.43
CA ARG A 147 -15.78 -10.54 -3.75
C ARG A 147 -15.44 -10.55 -2.26
N ALA A 148 -14.18 -10.62 -1.91
CA ALA A 148 -13.72 -10.57 -0.53
C ALA A 148 -13.36 -9.14 -0.12
N LYS A 149 -13.60 -8.80 1.16
CA LYS A 149 -13.23 -7.48 1.71
C LYS A 149 -11.70 -7.30 1.80
N THR A 150 -10.94 -8.40 1.83
CA THR A 150 -9.48 -8.41 1.96
C THR A 150 -8.86 -9.52 1.14
N LEU A 151 -7.58 -9.36 0.80
CA LEU A 151 -6.80 -10.40 0.11
C LEU A 151 -6.77 -11.69 0.94
N GLU A 152 -6.54 -11.60 2.25
CA GLU A 152 -6.50 -12.76 3.15
C GLU A 152 -7.82 -13.56 3.11
N LYS A 153 -8.97 -12.88 3.19
CA LYS A 153 -10.28 -13.54 3.09
C LYS A 153 -10.50 -14.18 1.72
N GLY A 154 -10.01 -13.54 0.67
CA GLY A 154 -10.01 -14.09 -0.69
C GLY A 154 -9.17 -15.34 -0.79
N SER A 155 -7.94 -15.31 -0.27
CA SER A 155 -7.02 -16.44 -0.22
C SER A 155 -7.59 -17.63 0.57
N LYS A 156 -8.14 -17.38 1.76
CA LYS A 156 -8.82 -18.43 2.55
C LYS A 156 -9.98 -19.08 1.79
N LYS A 157 -10.72 -18.30 0.98
CA LYS A 157 -11.84 -18.82 0.20
C LYS A 157 -11.36 -19.75 -0.91
N ILE A 158 -10.38 -19.35 -1.71
CA ILE A 158 -9.85 -20.21 -2.77
C ILE A 158 -9.15 -21.45 -2.22
N GLY A 159 -8.49 -21.36 -1.05
CA GLY A 159 -7.94 -22.53 -0.36
C GLY A 159 -9.00 -23.55 0.04
N LYS A 160 -10.18 -23.10 0.51
CA LYS A 160 -11.32 -23.99 0.78
C LYS A 160 -11.90 -24.63 -0.49
N GLU A 161 -11.69 -24.04 -1.64
CA GLU A 161 -12.08 -24.54 -2.97
C GLU A 161 -11.01 -25.48 -3.57
N GLY A 162 -9.96 -25.83 -2.81
CA GLY A 162 -8.92 -26.78 -3.21
C GLY A 162 -7.74 -26.18 -4.00
N HIS A 163 -7.65 -24.86 -4.11
CA HIS A 163 -6.50 -24.22 -4.77
C HIS A 163 -5.29 -24.08 -3.84
N ASP A 164 -4.10 -24.33 -4.35
CA ASP A 164 -2.84 -24.01 -3.66
C ASP A 164 -2.64 -22.50 -3.59
N VAL A 165 -2.96 -21.94 -2.42
CA VAL A 165 -2.91 -20.49 -2.17
C VAL A 165 -1.49 -19.94 -2.27
N GLU A 166 -0.49 -20.67 -1.79
CA GLU A 166 0.90 -20.22 -1.79
C GLU A 166 1.45 -20.15 -3.20
N ALA A 167 1.24 -21.19 -3.99
CA ALA A 167 1.65 -21.23 -5.39
C ALA A 167 0.94 -20.16 -6.22
N VAL A 168 -0.38 -19.94 -5.98
CA VAL A 168 -1.15 -18.89 -6.65
C VAL A 168 -0.58 -17.50 -6.32
N LEU A 169 -0.31 -17.21 -5.05
CA LEU A 169 0.27 -15.91 -4.65
C LEU A 169 1.70 -15.73 -5.16
N ALA A 170 2.52 -16.78 -5.14
CA ALA A 170 3.87 -16.76 -5.71
C ALA A 170 3.85 -16.45 -7.22
N GLN A 171 2.88 -16.99 -7.95
CA GLN A 171 2.71 -16.70 -9.37
C GLN A 171 2.34 -15.22 -9.63
N PHE A 172 1.47 -14.62 -8.81
CA PHE A 172 1.21 -13.18 -8.87
C PHE A 172 2.48 -12.36 -8.61
N MET A 173 3.31 -12.80 -7.67
CA MET A 173 4.59 -12.14 -7.38
C MET A 173 5.55 -12.23 -8.57
N ARG A 174 5.68 -13.41 -9.18
CA ARG A 174 6.52 -13.62 -10.36
C ARG A 174 6.13 -12.72 -11.53
N LEU A 175 4.84 -12.51 -11.73
CA LEU A 175 4.32 -11.62 -12.77
C LEU A 175 4.34 -10.14 -12.37
N SER A 176 4.81 -9.79 -11.18
CA SER A 176 4.83 -8.42 -10.63
C SER A 176 3.48 -7.72 -10.69
N ILE A 177 2.39 -8.48 -10.50
CA ILE A 177 1.02 -7.97 -10.50
C ILE A 177 0.32 -8.20 -9.16
N SER A 178 -0.58 -7.29 -8.79
CA SER A 178 -1.41 -7.42 -7.60
C SER A 178 -2.59 -8.37 -7.86
N PRO A 179 -2.88 -9.34 -6.97
CA PRO A 179 -4.10 -10.14 -7.04
C PRO A 179 -5.36 -9.32 -6.75
N VAL A 180 -5.21 -8.09 -6.26
CA VAL A 180 -6.32 -7.17 -5.98
C VAL A 180 -6.52 -6.27 -7.19
N PRO A 181 -7.61 -6.44 -7.97
CA PRO A 181 -7.84 -5.62 -9.13
C PRO A 181 -8.27 -4.20 -8.75
N LEU A 182 -8.01 -3.26 -9.63
CA LEU A 182 -8.67 -1.96 -9.66
C LEU A 182 -10.17 -2.15 -9.91
N ARG A 183 -10.96 -1.09 -9.72
CA ARG A 183 -12.38 -1.16 -10.10
C ARG A 183 -12.52 -1.13 -11.62
N LYS A 184 -13.55 -1.81 -12.15
CA LYS A 184 -13.83 -1.88 -13.60
C LYS A 184 -13.97 -0.49 -14.27
N LYS A 185 -14.49 0.50 -13.53
CA LYS A 185 -14.62 1.90 -13.98
C LYS A 185 -13.53 2.79 -13.38
N PHE A 186 -12.32 2.30 -13.25
CA PHE A 186 -11.19 3.12 -12.83
C PHE A 186 -10.69 3.94 -14.02
N CYS A 187 -10.17 5.16 -13.76
CA CYS A 187 -9.75 6.10 -14.79
C CYS A 187 -8.53 5.65 -15.60
N ALA A 188 -7.80 4.66 -15.13
CA ALA A 188 -6.65 4.07 -15.81
C ALA A 188 -6.74 2.55 -15.85
N GLU A 189 -6.20 1.91 -16.88
CA GLU A 189 -6.15 0.44 -16.99
C GLU A 189 -5.26 -0.20 -15.95
N SER A 190 -4.23 0.52 -15.51
CA SER A 190 -3.31 0.06 -14.50
C SER A 190 -2.71 1.21 -13.69
N MET A 191 -2.25 0.88 -12.48
CA MET A 191 -1.50 1.77 -11.59
C MET A 191 -0.24 1.04 -11.09
N PRO A 192 0.88 1.76 -10.94
CA PRO A 192 2.08 1.19 -10.35
C PRO A 192 1.84 0.76 -8.90
N GLY A 193 2.70 -0.09 -8.36
CA GLY A 193 2.71 -0.47 -6.95
C GLY A 193 3.06 0.72 -6.03
N VAL A 194 2.82 0.54 -4.75
CA VAL A 194 3.03 1.60 -3.73
C VAL A 194 4.50 2.02 -3.64
N SER A 195 5.43 1.06 -3.73
CA SER A 195 6.87 1.35 -3.71
C SER A 195 7.29 2.28 -4.84
N VAL A 196 6.89 1.98 -6.08
CA VAL A 196 7.21 2.83 -7.25
C VAL A 196 6.58 4.21 -7.13
N LEU A 197 5.37 4.31 -6.59
CA LEU A 197 4.74 5.61 -6.34
C LEU A 197 5.52 6.44 -5.33
N LEU A 198 5.99 5.82 -4.25
CA LEU A 198 6.76 6.51 -3.22
C LEU A 198 8.14 6.95 -3.74
N GLU A 199 8.80 6.14 -4.54
CA GLU A 199 10.05 6.48 -5.21
C GLU A 199 9.89 7.67 -6.15
N ARG A 200 8.84 7.68 -6.98
CA ARG A 200 8.54 8.80 -7.87
C ARG A 200 8.30 10.11 -7.13
N ILE A 201 7.61 10.06 -5.98
CA ILE A 201 7.40 11.24 -5.14
C ILE A 201 8.73 11.74 -4.57
N ALA A 202 9.58 10.82 -4.12
CA ALA A 202 10.87 11.13 -3.57
C ALA A 202 11.75 11.87 -4.59
N HIS A 203 11.77 11.42 -5.83
CA HIS A 203 12.54 12.05 -6.91
C HIS A 203 11.84 13.26 -7.56
N ARG A 204 10.75 13.78 -6.97
CA ARG A 204 9.94 14.92 -7.49
C ARG A 204 9.41 14.70 -8.93
N ASN A 205 9.46 13.50 -9.45
CA ASN A 205 8.95 13.13 -10.78
C ASN A 205 7.48 12.71 -10.71
N VAL A 206 6.67 13.47 -9.99
CA VAL A 206 5.22 13.22 -9.93
C VAL A 206 4.58 13.82 -11.16
N GLN A 207 4.48 13.05 -12.22
CA GLN A 207 3.48 13.37 -13.24
C GLN A 207 2.09 13.13 -12.63
N ILE A 208 1.25 14.16 -12.69
CA ILE A 208 -0.15 14.05 -12.29
C ILE A 208 -0.82 13.08 -13.28
N TRP A 209 -1.22 11.91 -12.81
CA TRP A 209 -1.70 10.79 -13.62
C TRP A 209 -3.14 10.94 -14.14
N TYR A 210 -3.76 12.10 -13.91
CA TYR A 210 -5.11 12.38 -14.35
C TYR A 210 -5.20 13.77 -14.93
N LYS A 211 -5.55 13.78 -16.17
CA LYS A 211 -6.21 14.92 -16.79
C LYS A 211 -7.71 14.68 -16.75
#